data_04f640ee82ac7390cf1a9d6a5b53a25b
#
_entry.id   04f640ee82ac7390cf1a9d6a5b53a25b
#
_cell.length_a   1.000
_cell.length_b   1.000
_cell.length_c   1.000
_cell.angle_alpha   90.00
_cell.angle_beta   90.00
_cell.angle_gamma   90.00
#
_symmetry.space_group_name_H-M   'P 1'
#
loop_
_entity.id
_entity.type
_entity.pdbx_description
1 polymer ?
#
loop_
_entity_poly.entity_id
_entity_poly.type
_entity_poly.pdbx_seq_one_letter_code
_entity_poly.pdbx_strand_id
1 'polypeptide(L)'
;TLLSPALILEQLKTREEALDALKKDNPALHKLYLKFVDRNFTAMPHQRNSFLTEAVPFLYRAVAPALILPLVEFFYIVHKPIFNDSLSQHTKEAKALLRGVSETYLSSLSPDEQELLQALAEGEQIAYRILRDLAMRVTDDSPLRLFFMSADEMGLRLGISSMQAHRILKDKLAKPGIIQVLENGVRRAKGQRGIATTYRWNMAHL
;
A
#
# COMPACT_ATOMS: atom_id res chain seq x y z
N THR A 1 -21.17 4.43 -5.46
CA THR A 1 -21.55 3.00 -5.39
C THR A 1 -20.55 2.27 -6.26
N LEU A 2 -19.60 1.56 -5.67
CA LEU A 2 -18.69 0.69 -6.43
C LEU A 2 -19.55 -0.38 -7.09
N LEU A 3 -19.44 -0.51 -8.41
CA LEU A 3 -20.03 -1.62 -9.13
C LEU A 3 -19.57 -2.92 -8.48
N SER A 4 -20.50 -3.83 -8.22
CA SER A 4 -20.16 -5.15 -7.69
C SER A 4 -19.12 -5.80 -8.61
N PRO A 5 -18.02 -6.35 -8.06
CA PRO A 5 -17.02 -7.05 -8.87
C PRO A 5 -17.62 -8.12 -9.81
N ALA A 6 -18.72 -8.73 -9.41
CA ALA A 6 -19.44 -9.72 -10.22
C ALA A 6 -20.06 -9.12 -11.50
N LEU A 7 -20.58 -7.89 -11.45
CA LEU A 7 -21.15 -7.20 -12.62
C LEU A 7 -20.08 -6.79 -13.64
N ILE A 8 -18.89 -6.45 -13.15
CA ILE A 8 -17.74 -6.13 -14.01
C ILE A 8 -17.28 -7.38 -14.76
N LEU A 9 -17.29 -8.55 -14.11
CA LEU A 9 -16.84 -9.81 -14.70
C LEU A 9 -17.65 -10.30 -15.90
N GLU A 10 -18.95 -10.02 -15.95
CA GLU A 10 -19.82 -10.48 -17.07
C GLU A 10 -19.70 -9.61 -18.31
N GLN A 11 -19.25 -8.35 -18.19
CA GLN A 11 -19.28 -7.37 -19.27
C GLN A 11 -17.92 -7.07 -19.90
N LEU A 12 -16.79 -7.32 -19.20
CA LEU A 12 -15.48 -6.94 -19.70
C LEU A 12 -14.79 -8.10 -20.42
N LYS A 13 -14.44 -7.87 -21.69
CA LYS A 13 -13.81 -8.87 -22.57
C LYS A 13 -12.29 -8.80 -22.56
N THR A 14 -11.70 -7.66 -22.23
CA THR A 14 -10.26 -7.44 -22.30
C THR A 14 -9.70 -6.79 -21.04
N ARG A 15 -8.37 -6.97 -20.82
CA ARG A 15 -7.64 -6.30 -19.74
C ARG A 15 -7.75 -4.77 -19.84
N GLU A 16 -7.71 -4.23 -21.04
CA GLU A 16 -7.76 -2.78 -21.27
C GLU A 16 -9.10 -2.20 -20.87
N GLU A 17 -10.20 -2.85 -21.25
CA GLU A 17 -11.55 -2.45 -20.84
C GLU A 17 -11.71 -2.44 -19.31
N ALA A 18 -11.15 -3.44 -18.62
CA ALA A 18 -11.17 -3.51 -17.16
C ALA A 18 -10.38 -2.34 -16.53
N LEU A 19 -9.21 -2.03 -17.05
CA LEU A 19 -8.39 -0.91 -16.57
C LEU A 19 -9.05 0.43 -16.80
N ASP A 20 -9.68 0.65 -17.95
CA ASP A 20 -10.41 1.88 -18.28
C ASP A 20 -11.65 2.04 -17.39
N ALA A 21 -12.39 0.97 -17.14
CA ALA A 21 -13.50 0.99 -16.20
C ALA A 21 -13.03 1.37 -14.79
N LEU A 22 -11.97 0.73 -14.28
CA LEU A 22 -11.42 1.07 -12.97
C LEU A 22 -10.94 2.51 -12.89
N LYS A 23 -10.28 3.00 -13.94
CA LYS A 23 -9.80 4.39 -14.02
C LYS A 23 -10.94 5.39 -13.94
N LYS A 24 -12.09 5.08 -14.56
CA LYS A 24 -13.30 5.92 -14.55
C LYS A 24 -13.98 5.87 -13.19
N ASP A 25 -14.12 4.69 -12.59
CA ASP A 25 -14.90 4.51 -11.37
C ASP A 25 -14.10 4.84 -10.10
N ASN A 26 -12.81 4.46 -10.07
CA ASN A 26 -11.93 4.69 -8.94
C ASN A 26 -10.50 5.02 -9.39
N PRO A 27 -10.21 6.29 -9.78
CA PRO A 27 -8.89 6.70 -10.25
C PRO A 27 -7.77 6.47 -9.24
N ALA A 28 -8.07 6.53 -7.93
CA ALA A 28 -7.08 6.30 -6.88
C ALA A 28 -6.68 4.82 -6.84
N LEU A 29 -7.65 3.91 -6.84
CA LEU A 29 -7.40 2.46 -6.87
C LEU A 29 -6.69 2.05 -8.16
N HIS A 30 -7.05 2.65 -9.31
CA HIS A 30 -6.36 2.42 -10.59
C HIS A 30 -4.87 2.79 -10.50
N LYS A 31 -4.52 3.95 -9.92
CA LYS A 31 -3.11 4.36 -9.72
C LYS A 31 -2.36 3.38 -8.81
N LEU A 32 -2.99 2.94 -7.73
CA LEU A 32 -2.41 1.95 -6.81
C LEU A 32 -2.19 0.62 -7.51
N TYR A 33 -3.18 0.16 -8.29
CA TYR A 33 -3.10 -1.07 -9.05
C TYR A 33 -1.91 -1.06 -10.01
N LEU A 34 -1.80 -0.05 -10.86
CA LEU A 34 -0.68 0.07 -11.81
C LEU A 34 0.67 0.14 -11.10
N LYS A 35 0.74 0.83 -9.96
CA LYS A 35 1.99 1.05 -9.24
C LYS A 35 2.45 -0.17 -8.45
N PHE A 36 1.54 -0.86 -7.77
CA PHE A 36 1.88 -1.89 -6.79
C PHE A 36 1.55 -3.30 -7.25
N VAL A 37 0.61 -3.47 -8.16
CA VAL A 37 0.19 -4.80 -8.62
C VAL A 37 0.69 -5.06 -10.04
N ASP A 38 0.21 -4.33 -11.01
CA ASP A 38 0.50 -4.55 -12.42
C ASP A 38 1.99 -4.51 -12.76
N ARG A 39 2.73 -3.63 -12.09
CA ARG A 39 4.18 -3.48 -12.29
C ARG A 39 5.02 -4.57 -11.65
N ASN A 40 4.52 -5.19 -10.59
CA ASN A 40 5.31 -6.10 -9.76
C ASN A 40 4.91 -7.57 -9.91
N PHE A 41 3.73 -7.86 -10.44
CA PHE A 41 3.20 -9.21 -10.54
C PHE A 41 2.73 -9.52 -11.96
N THR A 42 3.05 -10.72 -12.40
CA THR A 42 2.60 -11.26 -13.69
C THR A 42 1.67 -12.44 -13.43
N ALA A 43 0.53 -12.45 -14.11
CA ALA A 43 -0.36 -13.60 -14.02
C ALA A 43 0.20 -14.76 -14.84
N MET A 44 0.31 -15.93 -14.21
CA MET A 44 0.72 -17.16 -14.88
C MET A 44 -0.33 -18.25 -14.66
N PRO A 45 -0.58 -19.11 -15.66
CA PRO A 45 -1.48 -20.24 -15.51
C PRO A 45 -1.07 -21.11 -14.33
N HIS A 46 -2.06 -21.52 -13.52
CA HIS A 46 -1.88 -22.39 -12.35
C HIS A 46 -1.00 -21.80 -11.20
N GLN A 47 -0.61 -20.54 -11.25
CA GLN A 47 0.21 -19.89 -10.22
C GLN A 47 -0.54 -18.86 -9.38
N ARG A 48 -1.86 -18.98 -9.26
CA ARG A 48 -2.66 -18.07 -8.45
C ARG A 48 -2.21 -18.02 -6.98
N ASN A 49 -1.89 -19.16 -6.40
CA ASN A 49 -1.45 -19.22 -5.00
C ASN A 49 -0.11 -18.50 -4.82
N SER A 50 0.82 -18.65 -5.75
CA SER A 50 2.08 -17.88 -5.74
C SER A 50 1.81 -16.38 -5.78
N PHE A 51 0.90 -15.92 -6.64
CA PHE A 51 0.51 -14.52 -6.66
C PHE A 51 0.01 -14.05 -5.28
N LEU A 52 -0.95 -14.75 -4.67
CA LEU A 52 -1.51 -14.33 -3.39
C LEU A 52 -0.47 -14.32 -2.26
N THR A 53 0.37 -15.35 -2.19
CA THR A 53 1.41 -15.48 -1.16
C THR A 53 2.50 -14.41 -1.27
N GLU A 54 2.73 -13.87 -2.45
CA GLU A 54 3.68 -12.79 -2.68
C GLU A 54 3.01 -11.40 -2.59
N ALA A 55 1.85 -11.24 -3.24
CA ALA A 55 1.20 -9.94 -3.36
C ALA A 55 0.61 -9.45 -2.03
N VAL A 56 -0.03 -10.33 -1.24
CA VAL A 56 -0.67 -9.92 0.02
C VAL A 56 0.36 -9.38 1.03
N PRO A 57 1.48 -10.06 1.31
CA PRO A 57 2.53 -9.51 2.19
C PRO A 57 3.16 -8.23 1.64
N PHE A 58 3.37 -8.15 0.33
CA PHE A 58 3.90 -6.96 -0.32
C PHE A 58 2.95 -5.76 -0.17
N LEU A 59 1.67 -5.95 -0.49
CA LEU A 59 0.65 -4.91 -0.37
C LEU A 59 0.41 -4.50 1.08
N TYR A 60 0.46 -5.45 2.02
CA TYR A 60 0.35 -5.14 3.44
C TYR A 60 1.40 -4.12 3.90
N ARG A 61 2.61 -4.21 3.40
CA ARG A 61 3.69 -3.24 3.70
C ARG A 61 3.56 -1.92 2.92
N ALA A 62 2.85 -1.93 1.80
CA ALA A 62 2.81 -0.80 0.86
C ALA A 62 1.58 0.11 0.98
N VAL A 63 0.42 -0.42 1.39
CA VAL A 63 -0.86 0.30 1.41
C VAL A 63 -1.70 -0.03 2.65
N ALA A 64 -2.79 0.72 2.87
CA ALA A 64 -3.74 0.43 3.93
C ALA A 64 -4.43 -0.93 3.74
N PRO A 65 -4.72 -1.69 4.81
CA PRO A 65 -5.36 -3.00 4.72
C PRO A 65 -6.68 -3.00 3.94
N ALA A 66 -7.48 -1.95 4.09
CA ALA A 66 -8.74 -1.79 3.37
C ALA A 66 -8.60 -1.73 1.84
N LEU A 67 -7.40 -1.40 1.32
CA LEU A 67 -7.12 -1.31 -0.12
C LEU A 67 -6.57 -2.62 -0.70
N ILE A 68 -6.15 -3.56 0.14
CA ILE A 68 -5.48 -4.79 -0.32
C ILE A 68 -6.46 -5.70 -1.06
N LEU A 69 -7.62 -5.99 -0.45
CA LEU A 69 -8.61 -6.87 -1.07
C LEU A 69 -9.10 -6.32 -2.42
N PRO A 70 -9.51 -5.03 -2.55
CA PRO A 70 -9.87 -4.47 -3.83
C PRO A 70 -8.77 -4.59 -4.90
N LEU A 71 -7.50 -4.43 -4.55
CA LEU A 71 -6.38 -4.56 -5.48
C LEU A 71 -6.18 -6.00 -5.94
N VAL A 72 -6.29 -6.97 -5.03
CA VAL A 72 -6.14 -8.39 -5.32
C VAL A 72 -7.33 -8.92 -6.12
N GLU A 73 -8.54 -8.51 -5.77
CA GLU A 73 -9.76 -8.85 -6.52
C GLU A 73 -9.71 -8.30 -7.94
N PHE A 74 -9.23 -7.07 -8.10
CA PHE A 74 -9.08 -6.47 -9.41
C PHE A 74 -8.04 -7.20 -10.27
N PHE A 75 -6.93 -7.63 -9.69
CA PHE A 75 -5.96 -8.48 -10.39
C PHE A 75 -6.61 -9.78 -10.90
N TYR A 76 -7.41 -10.44 -10.06
CA TYR A 76 -8.16 -11.62 -10.49
C TYR A 76 -9.10 -11.30 -11.66
N ILE A 77 -9.85 -10.18 -11.60
CA ILE A 77 -10.78 -9.77 -12.65
C ILE A 77 -10.06 -9.57 -13.99
N VAL A 78 -8.94 -8.84 -13.96
CA VAL A 78 -8.13 -8.54 -15.15
C VAL A 78 -7.55 -9.81 -15.77
N HIS A 79 -7.23 -10.83 -14.96
CA HIS A 79 -6.57 -12.06 -15.38
C HIS A 79 -7.47 -13.31 -15.31
N LYS A 80 -8.79 -13.13 -15.16
CA LYS A 80 -9.75 -14.25 -15.02
C LYS A 80 -9.57 -15.38 -16.04
N PRO A 81 -9.31 -15.14 -17.34
CA PRO A 81 -9.12 -16.21 -18.29
C PRO A 81 -7.98 -17.19 -17.96
N ILE A 82 -7.06 -16.78 -17.11
CA ILE A 82 -5.88 -17.55 -16.68
C ILE A 82 -6.16 -18.35 -15.41
N PHE A 83 -7.18 -17.95 -14.62
CA PHE A 83 -7.50 -18.55 -13.32
C PHE A 83 -8.72 -19.47 -13.41
N ASN A 84 -8.59 -20.69 -12.87
CA ASN A 84 -9.66 -21.69 -12.86
C ASN A 84 -10.60 -21.57 -11.65
N ASP A 85 -10.22 -20.80 -10.65
CA ASP A 85 -10.95 -20.67 -9.39
C ASP A 85 -12.01 -19.56 -9.45
N SER A 86 -12.91 -19.56 -8.47
CA SER A 86 -13.90 -18.49 -8.34
C SER A 86 -13.28 -17.26 -7.63
N LEU A 87 -13.81 -16.06 -7.94
CA LEU A 87 -13.46 -14.84 -7.23
C LEU A 87 -13.68 -14.97 -5.71
N SER A 88 -14.76 -15.64 -5.30
CA SER A 88 -15.09 -15.87 -3.90
C SER A 88 -13.98 -16.65 -3.18
N GLN A 89 -13.45 -17.70 -3.81
CA GLN A 89 -12.36 -18.47 -3.24
C GLN A 89 -11.06 -17.66 -3.17
N HIS A 90 -10.75 -16.92 -4.24
CA HIS A 90 -9.60 -16.02 -4.29
C HIS A 90 -9.63 -14.98 -3.16
N THR A 91 -10.79 -14.34 -2.96
CA THR A 91 -11.01 -13.36 -1.87
C THR A 91 -10.89 -14.01 -0.49
N LYS A 92 -11.44 -15.22 -0.30
CA LYS A 92 -11.34 -15.94 0.98
C LYS A 92 -9.90 -16.27 1.35
N GLU A 93 -9.11 -16.72 0.41
CA GLU A 93 -7.70 -17.03 0.61
C GLU A 93 -6.89 -15.76 0.87
N ALA A 94 -7.13 -14.68 0.11
CA ALA A 94 -6.50 -13.38 0.36
C ALA A 94 -6.77 -12.85 1.77
N LYS A 95 -8.01 -12.99 2.28
CA LYS A 95 -8.37 -12.61 3.66
C LYS A 95 -7.63 -13.43 4.71
N ALA A 96 -7.49 -14.74 4.50
CA ALA A 96 -6.75 -15.62 5.41
C ALA A 96 -5.26 -15.25 5.47
N LEU A 97 -4.64 -15.03 4.29
CA LEU A 97 -3.26 -14.58 4.20
C LEU A 97 -3.06 -13.21 4.85
N LEU A 98 -3.96 -12.25 4.63
CA LEU A 98 -3.87 -10.92 5.21
C LEU A 98 -3.86 -10.98 6.75
N ARG A 99 -4.67 -11.85 7.36
CA ARG A 99 -4.66 -12.08 8.82
C ARG A 99 -3.31 -12.60 9.29
N GLY A 100 -2.79 -13.66 8.66
CA GLY A 100 -1.50 -14.25 9.03
C GLY A 100 -0.33 -13.27 8.86
N VAL A 101 -0.35 -12.44 7.80
CA VAL A 101 0.66 -11.40 7.57
C VAL A 101 0.59 -10.32 8.67
N SER A 102 -0.62 -9.92 9.08
CA SER A 102 -0.80 -8.95 10.16
C SER A 102 -0.27 -9.47 11.50
N GLU A 103 -0.57 -10.71 11.84
CA GLU A 103 -0.08 -11.36 13.06
C GLU A 103 1.45 -11.48 13.05
N THR A 104 2.02 -11.91 11.92
CA THR A 104 3.48 -12.00 11.75
C THR A 104 4.16 -10.64 11.87
N TYR A 105 3.57 -9.59 11.30
CA TYR A 105 4.11 -8.23 11.43
C TYR A 105 4.14 -7.78 12.89
N LEU A 106 3.04 -7.92 13.61
CA LEU A 106 2.96 -7.53 15.02
C LEU A 106 3.98 -8.29 15.89
N SER A 107 4.18 -9.59 15.62
CA SER A 107 5.18 -10.40 16.33
C SER A 107 6.62 -10.01 16.03
N SER A 108 6.86 -9.34 14.90
CA SER A 108 8.21 -8.88 14.49
C SER A 108 8.64 -7.56 15.12
N LEU A 109 7.72 -6.90 15.83
CA LEU A 109 8.00 -5.60 16.47
C LEU A 109 8.64 -5.80 17.84
N SER A 110 9.56 -4.89 18.21
CA SER A 110 10.06 -4.84 19.57
C SER A 110 8.96 -4.44 20.56
N PRO A 111 9.13 -4.72 21.87
CA PRO A 111 8.16 -4.28 22.89
C PRO A 111 7.91 -2.77 22.84
N ASP A 112 8.94 -1.97 22.66
CA ASP A 112 8.85 -0.51 22.59
C ASP A 112 8.07 -0.05 21.35
N GLU A 113 8.27 -0.71 20.20
CA GLU A 113 7.48 -0.46 18.99
C GLU A 113 6.01 -0.83 19.19
N GLN A 114 5.73 -1.92 19.89
CA GLN A 114 4.35 -2.34 20.17
C GLN A 114 3.63 -1.33 21.07
N GLU A 115 4.30 -0.82 22.11
CA GLU A 115 3.77 0.22 22.99
C GLU A 115 3.54 1.52 22.21
N LEU A 116 4.50 1.94 21.38
CA LEU A 116 4.35 3.11 20.52
C LEU A 116 3.12 2.97 19.60
N LEU A 117 2.95 1.81 18.96
CA LEU A 117 1.81 1.58 18.07
C LEU A 117 0.47 1.63 18.81
N GLN A 118 0.38 1.14 20.05
CA GLN A 118 -0.83 1.23 20.85
C GLN A 118 -1.25 2.67 21.15
N ALA A 119 -0.29 3.60 21.22
CA ALA A 119 -0.54 5.01 21.42
C ALA A 119 -0.99 5.75 20.15
N LEU A 120 -0.85 5.16 18.97
CA LEU A 120 -1.20 5.74 17.68
C LEU A 120 -2.62 5.34 17.24
N ALA A 121 -3.34 6.25 16.58
CA ALA A 121 -4.59 5.93 15.92
C ALA A 121 -4.36 5.00 14.71
N GLU A 122 -5.38 4.26 14.28
CA GLU A 122 -5.27 3.26 13.20
C GLU A 122 -4.58 3.79 11.93
N GLY A 123 -4.98 4.96 11.44
CA GLY A 123 -4.35 5.57 10.25
C GLY A 123 -2.88 5.94 10.47
N GLU A 124 -2.51 6.29 11.68
CA GLU A 124 -1.13 6.60 12.09
C GLU A 124 -0.29 5.31 12.20
N GLN A 125 -0.86 4.23 12.75
CA GLN A 125 -0.23 2.90 12.78
C GLN A 125 0.06 2.37 11.38
N ILE A 126 -0.87 2.56 10.45
CA ILE A 126 -0.69 2.15 9.05
C ILE A 126 0.42 2.97 8.39
N ALA A 127 0.44 4.30 8.61
CA ALA A 127 1.49 5.16 8.11
C ALA A 127 2.87 4.78 8.68
N TYR A 128 2.96 4.52 9.99
CA TYR A 128 4.15 4.01 10.65
C TYR A 128 4.67 2.75 9.97
N ARG A 129 3.81 1.74 9.77
CA ARG A 129 4.18 0.47 9.11
C ARG A 129 4.75 0.70 7.70
N ILE A 130 4.10 1.53 6.89
CA ILE A 130 4.55 1.84 5.52
C ILE A 130 5.92 2.50 5.54
N LEU A 131 6.15 3.46 6.43
CA LEU A 131 7.42 4.19 6.52
C LEU A 131 8.52 3.33 7.11
N ARG A 132 8.21 2.49 8.12
CA ARG A 132 9.14 1.52 8.67
C ARG A 132 9.66 0.56 7.60
N ASP A 133 8.77 0.00 6.80
CA ASP A 133 9.16 -0.89 5.70
C ASP A 133 10.04 -0.15 4.66
N LEU A 134 9.71 1.08 4.32
CA LEU A 134 10.56 1.88 3.43
C LEU A 134 11.95 2.13 4.03
N ALA A 135 12.03 2.49 5.30
CA ALA A 135 13.29 2.72 5.98
C ALA A 135 14.15 1.45 6.07
N MET A 136 13.49 0.28 6.27
CA MET A 136 14.18 -1.02 6.35
C MET A 136 14.67 -1.54 5.00
N ARG A 137 14.05 -1.13 3.90
CA ARG A 137 14.48 -1.52 2.53
C ARG A 137 15.68 -0.72 2.03
N VAL A 138 15.98 0.42 2.64
CA VAL A 138 17.20 1.15 2.33
C VAL A 138 18.36 0.33 2.87
N THR A 139 18.85 -0.59 2.03
CA THR A 139 19.91 -1.52 2.36
C THR A 139 21.25 -0.79 2.49
N ASP A 140 21.95 -1.24 3.39
CA ASP A 140 23.32 -1.69 3.50
C ASP A 140 24.42 -0.71 3.86
N ASP A 141 24.50 0.49 3.35
CA ASP A 141 25.67 1.32 3.68
C ASP A 141 25.35 2.70 4.24
N SER A 142 24.08 3.05 4.28
CA SER A 142 23.67 4.31 4.92
C SER A 142 23.12 4.07 6.32
N PRO A 143 23.88 4.40 7.36
CA PRO A 143 23.39 4.33 8.75
C PRO A 143 22.20 5.27 8.98
N LEU A 144 21.85 6.06 7.97
CA LEU A 144 20.85 7.12 8.08
C LEU A 144 19.42 6.68 7.73
N ARG A 145 19.22 5.51 7.12
CA ARG A 145 17.88 5.00 6.72
C ARG A 145 16.97 6.08 6.15
N LEU A 146 17.46 6.74 5.10
CA LEU A 146 16.76 7.83 4.43
C LEU A 146 15.66 7.30 3.52
N PHE A 147 14.52 7.95 3.50
CA PHE A 147 13.46 7.65 2.56
C PHE A 147 12.72 8.93 2.11
N PHE A 148 12.01 8.80 0.98
CA PHE A 148 11.27 9.91 0.38
C PHE A 148 9.78 9.61 0.44
N MET A 149 8.99 10.57 0.93
CA MET A 149 7.54 10.46 0.97
C MET A 149 6.88 11.83 0.78
N SER A 150 5.95 11.92 -0.15
CA SER A 150 5.07 13.08 -0.27
C SER A 150 3.75 12.84 0.45
N ALA A 151 3.06 13.90 0.84
CA ALA A 151 1.73 13.80 1.42
C ALA A 151 0.71 13.21 0.41
N ASP A 152 0.88 13.51 -0.89
CA ASP A 152 0.03 12.95 -1.95
C ASP A 152 0.23 11.43 -2.08
N GLU A 153 1.48 10.98 -2.04
CA GLU A 153 1.81 9.56 -2.09
C GLU A 153 1.31 8.82 -0.85
N MET A 154 1.54 9.39 0.34
CA MET A 154 1.04 8.79 1.59
C MET A 154 -0.49 8.78 1.60
N GLY A 155 -1.15 9.86 1.16
CA GLY A 155 -2.60 9.92 1.04
C GLY A 155 -3.16 8.84 0.11
N LEU A 156 -2.52 8.64 -1.04
CA LEU A 156 -2.89 7.57 -1.98
C LEU A 156 -2.78 6.18 -1.33
N ARG A 157 -1.70 5.90 -0.61
CA ARG A 157 -1.46 4.61 0.06
C ARG A 157 -2.41 4.34 1.22
N LEU A 158 -2.83 5.38 1.92
CA LEU A 158 -3.76 5.31 3.04
C LEU A 158 -5.24 5.36 2.59
N GLY A 159 -5.52 5.77 1.36
CA GLY A 159 -6.89 6.03 0.88
C GLY A 159 -7.52 7.28 1.50
N ILE A 160 -6.71 8.29 1.87
CA ILE A 160 -7.14 9.56 2.48
C ILE A 160 -6.63 10.76 1.68
N SER A 161 -7.11 11.96 2.03
CA SER A 161 -6.62 13.18 1.38
C SER A 161 -5.15 13.46 1.70
N SER A 162 -4.46 14.17 0.81
CA SER A 162 -3.07 14.58 1.03
C SER A 162 -2.92 15.53 2.24
N MET A 163 -3.95 16.30 2.57
CA MET A 163 -3.95 17.15 3.76
C MET A 163 -3.96 16.32 5.06
N GLN A 164 -4.79 15.27 5.11
CA GLN A 164 -4.81 14.34 6.25
C GLN A 164 -3.48 13.59 6.37
N ALA A 165 -2.95 13.10 5.25
CA ALA A 165 -1.65 12.44 5.21
C ALA A 165 -0.51 13.36 5.66
N HIS A 166 -0.54 14.65 5.26
CA HIS A 166 0.42 15.65 5.72
C HIS A 166 0.39 15.83 7.24
N ARG A 167 -0.81 15.89 7.83
CA ARG A 167 -0.96 15.99 9.30
C ARG A 167 -0.41 14.75 10.01
N ILE A 168 -0.67 13.55 9.49
CA ILE A 168 -0.09 12.31 10.05
C ILE A 168 1.43 12.38 10.00
N LEU A 169 2.03 12.68 8.85
CA LEU A 169 3.48 12.74 8.69
C LEU A 169 4.12 13.79 9.62
N LYS A 170 3.58 15.00 9.67
CA LYS A 170 4.14 16.12 10.40
C LYS A 170 3.84 16.08 11.89
N ASP A 171 2.56 15.97 12.25
CA ASP A 171 2.12 16.19 13.62
C ASP A 171 2.16 14.90 14.46
N LYS A 172 2.02 13.74 13.81
CA LYS A 172 1.89 12.44 14.48
C LYS A 172 3.14 11.58 14.41
N LEU A 173 3.97 11.76 13.40
CA LEU A 173 5.18 10.97 13.24
C LEU A 173 6.47 11.81 13.36
N ALA A 174 6.53 13.00 12.73
CA ALA A 174 7.74 13.82 12.82
C ALA A 174 7.83 14.61 14.13
N LYS A 175 6.74 15.23 14.60
CA LYS A 175 6.74 16.01 15.84
C LYS A 175 7.09 15.19 17.10
N PRO A 176 6.59 13.95 17.26
CA PRO A 176 7.04 13.08 18.36
C PRO A 176 8.46 12.50 18.17
N GLY A 177 9.07 12.70 17.01
CA GLY A 177 10.44 12.25 16.74
C GLY A 177 10.57 10.83 16.22
N ILE A 178 9.48 10.19 15.80
CA ILE A 178 9.51 8.84 15.17
C ILE A 178 10.26 8.91 13.83
N ILE A 179 10.05 9.97 13.07
CA ILE A 179 10.80 10.29 11.87
C ILE A 179 11.35 11.71 11.97
N GLN A 180 12.50 11.94 11.37
CA GLN A 180 13.11 13.28 11.28
C GLN A 180 12.97 13.81 9.85
N VAL A 181 12.48 15.04 9.70
CA VAL A 181 12.49 15.76 8.42
C VAL A 181 13.91 16.32 8.20
N LEU A 182 14.54 15.93 7.10
CA LEU A 182 15.87 16.44 6.71
C LEU A 182 15.74 17.56 5.68
N GLU A 183 14.91 17.35 4.66
CA GLU A 183 14.65 18.34 3.63
C GLU A 183 13.14 18.41 3.36
N ASN A 184 12.61 19.61 3.37
CA ASN A 184 11.22 19.81 3.00
C ASN A 184 11.04 19.67 1.49
N GLY A 185 10.01 18.91 1.10
CA GLY A 185 9.60 18.80 -0.28
C GLY A 185 9.15 20.14 -0.86
N VAL A 186 9.37 20.33 -2.14
CA VAL A 186 8.98 21.56 -2.86
C VAL A 186 7.77 21.26 -3.74
N ARG A 187 6.66 21.97 -3.51
CA ARG A 187 5.54 22.01 -4.45
C ARG A 187 5.94 22.85 -5.66
N ARG A 188 5.90 22.25 -6.84
CA ARG A 188 6.12 22.98 -8.10
C ARG A 188 4.77 23.37 -8.73
N ALA A 189 4.81 24.24 -9.73
CA ALA A 189 3.63 24.66 -10.48
C ALA A 189 2.92 23.46 -11.13
N LYS A 190 1.62 23.64 -11.46
CA LYS A 190 0.79 22.62 -12.10
C LYS A 190 1.49 22.06 -13.36
N GLY A 191 1.68 20.75 -13.40
CA GLY A 191 2.37 20.05 -14.51
C GLY A 191 3.86 19.75 -14.27
N GLN A 192 4.47 20.28 -13.22
CA GLN A 192 5.84 19.96 -12.83
C GLN A 192 5.86 18.94 -11.68
N ARG A 193 6.82 17.98 -11.72
CA ARG A 193 7.01 17.05 -10.58
C ARG A 193 7.54 17.83 -9.38
N GLY A 194 6.78 17.78 -8.26
CA GLY A 194 7.27 18.26 -6.97
C GLY A 194 8.42 17.39 -6.45
N ILE A 195 9.20 17.95 -5.54
CA ILE A 195 10.22 17.20 -4.79
C ILE A 195 9.57 16.64 -3.52
N ALA A 196 9.70 15.36 -3.27
CA ALA A 196 9.21 14.74 -2.05
C ALA A 196 10.05 15.18 -0.86
N THR A 197 9.44 15.21 0.33
CA THR A 197 10.17 15.44 1.58
C THR A 197 11.08 14.27 1.86
N THR A 198 12.32 14.55 2.25
CA THR A 198 13.30 13.58 2.70
C THR A 198 13.18 13.39 4.20
N TYR A 199 13.03 12.16 4.62
CA TYR A 199 12.93 11.76 6.03
C TYR A 199 14.06 10.81 6.39
N ARG A 200 14.40 10.79 7.68
CA ARG A 200 15.22 9.78 8.32
C ARG A 200 14.41 9.07 9.40
N TRP A 201 14.50 7.75 9.45
CA TRP A 201 13.94 6.99 10.55
C TRP A 201 14.75 7.20 11.82
N ASN A 202 14.09 7.44 12.94
CA ASN A 202 14.77 7.56 14.21
C ASN A 202 15.05 6.17 14.81
N MET A 203 16.31 5.77 14.82
CA MET A 203 16.75 4.44 15.29
C MET A 203 16.48 4.18 16.78
N ALA A 204 16.22 5.22 17.57
CA ALA A 204 15.86 5.05 18.99
C ALA A 204 14.48 4.37 19.18
N HIS A 205 13.71 4.18 18.10
CA HIS A 205 12.40 3.53 18.09
C HIS A 205 12.41 2.21 17.31
N LEU A 206 13.55 1.54 17.17
CA LEU A 206 13.68 0.23 16.53
C LEU A 206 14.04 -0.85 17.55
#